data_51b17387b0279e671fdf84b851688926
#
_entry.id   51b17387b0279e671fdf84b851688926
#
_cell.length_a   1.000
_cell.length_b   1.000
_cell.length_c   1.000
_cell.angle_alpha   90.00
_cell.angle_beta   90.00
_cell.angle_gamma   90.00
#
_symmetry.space_group_name_H-M   'P 1'
#
loop_
_entity.id
_entity.type
_entity.pdbx_description
1 polymer ?
#
loop_
_entity_poly.entity_id
_entity_poly.type
_entity_poly.pdbx_seq_one_letter_code
_entity_poly.pdbx_strand_id
1 'polypeptide(L)'
;SYITETKKMKDTSAHDEKFAKMSFASVYPHYLAKVEKKGRTKDELHQVIQWLTGYNNQQQEELIRDKVSFEVFFKKAKMHPNAKLITGLICGYRVEDIENPLTQQVRYLDKLVDELAKGRKMEKILRTE
;
A
#
# COMPACT_ATOMS: atom_id res chain seq x y z
N SER A 1 8.52 -11.14 23.83
CA SER A 1 9.13 -10.38 24.91
C SER A 1 9.49 -8.97 24.47
N TYR A 2 9.76 -8.12 25.40
CA TYR A 2 10.17 -6.75 25.14
C TYR A 2 11.44 -6.68 24.25
N ILE A 3 12.41 -7.52 24.55
CA ILE A 3 13.68 -7.56 23.80
C ILE A 3 13.41 -7.97 22.34
N THR A 4 12.56 -8.96 22.15
CA THR A 4 12.21 -9.44 20.81
C THR A 4 11.51 -8.36 19.99
N GLU A 5 10.59 -7.62 20.59
CA GLU A 5 9.89 -6.55 19.92
C GLU A 5 10.84 -5.42 19.52
N THR A 6 11.72 -5.01 20.43
CA THR A 6 12.72 -3.98 20.15
C THR A 6 13.63 -4.41 19.00
N LYS A 7 14.05 -5.69 19.00
CA LYS A 7 14.89 -6.23 17.95
C LYS A 7 14.17 -6.24 16.60
N LYS A 8 12.89 -6.62 16.58
CA LYS A 8 12.08 -6.58 15.35
C LYS A 8 12.02 -5.19 14.75
N MET A 9 11.79 -4.17 15.57
CA MET A 9 11.70 -2.79 15.10
C MET A 9 13.03 -2.30 14.55
N LYS A 10 14.15 -2.73 15.14
CA LYS A 10 15.47 -2.36 14.65
C LYS A 10 15.84 -3.07 13.36
N ASP A 11 15.28 -4.24 13.11
CA ASP A 11 15.60 -5.04 11.94
C ASP A 11 14.83 -4.62 10.69
N THR A 12 14.06 -3.53 10.74
CA THR A 12 13.26 -3.09 9.59
C THR A 12 14.07 -2.34 8.54
N SER A 13 15.29 -1.91 8.84
CA SER A 13 16.08 -1.08 7.92
C SER A 13 16.30 -1.73 6.55
N ALA A 14 16.59 -3.04 6.51
CA ALA A 14 16.78 -3.74 5.25
C ALA A 14 15.49 -3.80 4.44
N HIS A 15 14.35 -4.00 5.10
CA HIS A 15 13.05 -3.97 4.46
C HIS A 15 12.72 -2.58 3.95
N ASP A 16 13.06 -1.55 4.72
CA ASP A 16 12.79 -0.16 4.36
C ASP A 16 13.53 0.20 3.07
N GLU A 17 14.80 -0.18 2.96
CA GLU A 17 15.58 0.04 1.75
C GLU A 17 15.00 -0.72 0.55
N LYS A 18 14.60 -1.96 0.77
CA LYS A 18 14.01 -2.78 -0.28
C LYS A 18 12.73 -2.14 -0.82
N PHE A 19 11.84 -1.71 0.06
CA PHE A 19 10.60 -1.07 -0.37
C PHE A 19 10.86 0.24 -1.11
N ALA A 20 11.83 1.02 -0.65
CA ALA A 20 12.16 2.27 -1.32
C ALA A 20 12.59 2.05 -2.77
N LYS A 21 13.33 0.98 -3.03
CA LYS A 21 13.88 0.68 -4.35
C LYS A 21 12.95 -0.13 -5.25
N MET A 22 11.97 -0.83 -4.68
CA MET A 22 11.02 -1.60 -5.49
C MET A 22 10.19 -0.67 -6.36
N SER A 23 9.88 -1.11 -7.58
CA SER A 23 9.02 -0.32 -8.44
C SER A 23 7.55 -0.65 -8.20
N PHE A 24 6.69 0.34 -8.34
CA PHE A 24 5.25 0.13 -8.32
C PHE A 24 4.85 -0.86 -9.44
N ALA A 25 5.50 -0.76 -10.60
CA ALA A 25 5.24 -1.66 -11.72
C ALA A 25 5.49 -3.13 -11.38
N SER A 26 6.45 -3.42 -10.51
CA SER A 26 6.76 -4.81 -10.14
C SER A 26 5.70 -5.43 -9.23
N VAL A 27 5.01 -4.64 -8.43
CA VAL A 27 3.98 -5.16 -7.52
C VAL A 27 2.57 -5.08 -8.09
N TYR A 28 2.33 -4.17 -9.00
CA TYR A 28 1.00 -3.96 -9.57
C TYR A 28 0.36 -5.23 -10.15
N PRO A 29 1.07 -6.05 -10.94
CA PRO A 29 0.49 -7.30 -11.46
C PRO A 29 0.07 -8.26 -10.35
N HIS A 30 0.81 -8.29 -9.24
CA HIS A 30 0.45 -9.13 -8.10
C HIS A 30 -0.82 -8.63 -7.42
N TYR A 31 -0.95 -7.31 -7.27
CA TYR A 31 -2.18 -6.72 -6.72
C TYR A 31 -3.38 -7.05 -7.60
N LEU A 32 -3.22 -6.87 -8.91
CA LEU A 32 -4.30 -7.12 -9.86
C LEU A 32 -4.73 -8.59 -9.84
N ALA A 33 -3.75 -9.50 -9.89
CA ALA A 33 -4.04 -10.93 -9.82
C ALA A 33 -4.74 -11.31 -8.52
N LYS A 34 -4.30 -10.74 -7.41
CA LYS A 34 -4.86 -11.01 -6.09
C LYS A 34 -6.35 -10.62 -6.01
N VAL A 35 -6.68 -9.42 -6.48
CA VAL A 35 -8.07 -8.93 -6.40
C VAL A 35 -8.97 -9.60 -7.42
N GLU A 36 -8.47 -9.84 -8.63
CA GLU A 36 -9.24 -10.51 -9.68
C GLU A 36 -9.57 -11.96 -9.32
N LYS A 37 -8.64 -12.65 -8.68
CA LYS A 37 -8.86 -14.01 -8.19
C LYS A 37 -10.06 -14.10 -7.24
N LYS A 38 -10.34 -13.01 -6.54
CA LYS A 38 -11.44 -12.92 -5.56
C LYS A 38 -12.68 -12.24 -6.14
N GLY A 39 -12.73 -12.04 -7.45
CA GLY A 39 -13.89 -11.47 -8.11
C GLY A 39 -13.98 -9.96 -8.10
N ARG A 40 -12.93 -9.27 -7.65
CA ARG A 40 -12.89 -7.81 -7.71
C ARG A 40 -12.33 -7.37 -9.06
N THR A 41 -12.53 -6.11 -9.40
CA THR A 41 -12.19 -5.61 -10.73
C THR A 41 -10.95 -4.73 -10.70
N LYS A 42 -10.34 -4.58 -11.88
CA LYS A 42 -9.25 -3.64 -12.09
C LYS A 42 -9.67 -2.22 -11.72
N ASP A 43 -10.88 -1.82 -12.06
CA ASP A 43 -11.40 -0.49 -11.74
C ASP A 43 -11.47 -0.27 -10.23
N GLU A 44 -11.87 -1.28 -9.48
CA GLU A 44 -11.89 -1.20 -8.02
C GLU A 44 -10.47 -1.05 -7.45
N LEU A 45 -9.51 -1.79 -8.01
CA LEU A 45 -8.11 -1.64 -7.60
C LEU A 45 -7.62 -0.21 -7.86
N HIS A 46 -7.88 0.32 -9.05
CA HIS A 46 -7.49 1.68 -9.40
C HIS A 46 -8.17 2.71 -8.50
N GLN A 47 -9.39 2.45 -8.09
CA GLN A 47 -10.13 3.34 -7.20
C GLN A 47 -9.48 3.42 -5.81
N VAL A 48 -9.04 2.28 -5.24
CA VAL A 48 -8.38 2.32 -3.93
C VAL A 48 -7.01 2.99 -4.04
N ILE A 49 -6.27 2.77 -5.13
CA ILE A 49 -4.99 3.42 -5.35
C ILE A 49 -5.18 4.93 -5.48
N GLN A 50 -6.19 5.36 -6.23
CA GLN A 50 -6.48 6.79 -6.40
C GLN A 50 -6.88 7.44 -5.08
N TRP A 51 -7.70 6.75 -4.28
CA TRP A 51 -8.08 7.27 -2.97
C TRP A 51 -6.86 7.52 -2.10
N LEU A 52 -5.94 6.55 -2.06
CA LEU A 52 -4.77 6.64 -1.20
C LEU A 52 -3.78 7.71 -1.68
N THR A 53 -3.54 7.79 -2.98
CA THR A 53 -2.39 8.52 -3.55
C THR A 53 -2.76 9.76 -4.34
N GLY A 54 -4.03 9.92 -4.71
CA GLY A 54 -4.47 11.01 -5.58
C GLY A 54 -4.19 10.77 -7.06
N TYR A 55 -3.55 9.68 -7.43
CA TYR A 55 -3.26 9.39 -8.84
C TYR A 55 -4.49 8.84 -9.55
N ASN A 56 -4.89 9.49 -10.65
CA ASN A 56 -5.96 8.96 -11.51
C ASN A 56 -5.45 7.78 -12.35
N ASN A 57 -6.35 7.16 -13.12
CA ASN A 57 -6.00 5.98 -13.92
C ASN A 57 -4.85 6.24 -14.89
N GLN A 58 -4.87 7.39 -15.57
CA GLN A 58 -3.81 7.73 -16.52
C GLN A 58 -2.47 7.90 -15.83
N GLN A 59 -2.46 8.57 -14.69
CA GLN A 59 -1.24 8.75 -13.90
C GLN A 59 -0.71 7.42 -13.40
N GLN A 60 -1.59 6.52 -12.95
CA GLN A 60 -1.19 5.20 -12.51
C GLN A 60 -0.55 4.42 -13.66
N GLU A 61 -1.12 4.47 -14.85
CA GLU A 61 -0.56 3.80 -16.03
C GLU A 61 0.81 4.36 -16.39
N GLU A 62 1.00 5.67 -16.30
CA GLU A 62 2.29 6.30 -16.56
C GLU A 62 3.35 5.85 -15.54
N LEU A 63 2.97 5.75 -14.26
CA LEU A 63 3.87 5.31 -13.21
C LEU A 63 4.29 3.85 -13.40
N ILE A 64 3.38 3.01 -13.89
CA ILE A 64 3.68 1.62 -14.24
C ILE A 64 4.62 1.57 -15.43
N ARG A 65 4.31 2.31 -16.49
CA ARG A 65 5.14 2.35 -17.72
C ARG A 65 6.55 2.81 -17.41
N ASP A 66 6.68 3.83 -16.57
CA ASP A 66 7.97 4.44 -16.25
C ASP A 66 8.73 3.69 -15.15
N LYS A 67 8.13 2.65 -14.58
CA LYS A 67 8.75 1.79 -13.57
C LYS A 67 9.34 2.58 -12.40
N VAL A 68 8.60 3.59 -11.93
CA VAL A 68 9.08 4.42 -10.82
C VAL A 68 9.22 3.61 -9.55
N SER A 69 10.21 3.94 -8.73
CA SER A 69 10.37 3.32 -7.42
C SER A 69 9.24 3.76 -6.48
N PHE A 70 8.99 2.97 -5.44
CA PHE A 70 8.03 3.40 -4.42
C PHE A 70 8.45 4.71 -3.75
N GLU A 71 9.74 4.94 -3.62
CA GLU A 71 10.23 6.21 -3.08
C GLU A 71 9.72 7.39 -3.90
N VAL A 72 9.86 7.32 -5.22
CA VAL A 72 9.37 8.36 -6.12
C VAL A 72 7.84 8.39 -6.14
N PHE A 73 7.22 7.22 -6.20
CA PHE A 73 5.77 7.06 -6.23
C PHE A 73 5.10 7.79 -5.07
N PHE A 74 5.57 7.53 -3.86
CA PHE A 74 4.96 8.13 -2.67
C PHE A 74 5.44 9.56 -2.41
N LYS A 75 6.64 9.91 -2.86
CA LYS A 75 7.14 11.29 -2.73
C LYS A 75 6.25 12.28 -3.49
N LYS A 76 5.76 11.87 -4.67
CA LYS A 76 4.92 12.71 -5.52
C LYS A 76 3.43 12.53 -5.26
N ALA A 77 3.06 11.55 -4.46
CA ALA A 77 1.66 11.27 -4.18
C ALA A 77 1.05 12.34 -3.28
N LYS A 78 -0.26 12.54 -3.46
CA LYS A 78 -1.08 13.35 -2.59
C LYS A 78 -1.83 12.40 -1.66
N MET A 79 -1.22 12.05 -0.55
CA MET A 79 -1.80 11.08 0.38
C MET A 79 -3.11 11.59 0.96
N HIS A 80 -4.11 10.70 0.99
CA HIS A 80 -5.39 11.05 1.59
C HIS A 80 -5.20 11.37 3.08
N PRO A 81 -5.84 12.43 3.61
CA PRO A 81 -5.70 12.78 5.03
C PRO A 81 -6.09 11.65 5.99
N ASN A 82 -6.99 10.78 5.56
CA ASN A 82 -7.46 9.66 6.37
C ASN A 82 -6.66 8.37 6.16
N ALA A 83 -5.53 8.43 5.47
CA ALA A 83 -4.67 7.23 5.33
C ALA A 83 -4.29 6.67 6.71
N LYS A 84 -4.11 7.54 7.70
CA LYS A 84 -3.80 7.13 9.08
C LYS A 84 -4.87 6.28 9.74
N LEU A 85 -6.09 6.25 9.18
CA LEU A 85 -7.16 5.38 9.67
C LEU A 85 -7.02 3.94 9.16
N ILE A 86 -6.06 3.68 8.27
CA ILE A 86 -5.74 2.33 7.83
C ILE A 86 -4.93 1.69 8.94
N THR A 87 -5.53 0.70 9.60
CA THR A 87 -4.91 0.03 10.74
C THR A 87 -5.04 -1.48 10.60
N GLY A 88 -4.40 -2.20 11.49
CA GLY A 88 -4.50 -3.64 11.57
C GLY A 88 -3.27 -4.35 11.06
N LEU A 89 -3.36 -5.68 10.98
CA LEU A 89 -2.22 -6.52 10.63
C LEU A 89 -2.05 -6.65 9.13
N ILE A 90 -0.83 -6.55 8.68
CA ILE A 90 -0.42 -6.87 7.33
C ILE A 90 0.96 -7.51 7.40
N CYS A 91 1.08 -8.71 6.84
CA CYS A 91 2.34 -9.47 6.86
C CYS A 91 2.97 -9.57 8.26
N GLY A 92 2.14 -9.73 9.29
CA GLY A 92 2.61 -9.91 10.67
C GLY A 92 2.91 -8.64 11.45
N TYR A 93 2.76 -7.47 10.83
CA TYR A 93 2.99 -6.18 11.48
C TYR A 93 1.71 -5.37 11.56
N ARG A 94 1.60 -4.54 12.60
CA ARG A 94 0.52 -3.56 12.66
C ARG A 94 0.92 -2.35 11.85
N VAL A 95 0.09 -2.00 10.87
CA VAL A 95 0.38 -0.88 9.97
C VAL A 95 0.62 0.42 10.75
N GLU A 96 -0.21 0.65 11.77
CA GLU A 96 -0.14 1.88 12.57
C GLU A 96 1.15 2.02 13.36
N ASP A 97 1.88 0.91 13.59
CA ASP A 97 3.10 0.89 14.38
C ASP A 97 4.38 0.99 13.52
N ILE A 98 4.24 1.05 12.20
CA ILE A 98 5.41 1.13 11.32
C ILE A 98 6.01 2.53 11.41
N GLU A 99 7.28 2.60 11.78
CA GLU A 99 7.95 3.88 12.01
C GLU A 99 8.43 4.57 10.74
N ASN A 100 8.98 3.80 9.80
CA ASN A 100 9.46 4.39 8.55
C ASN A 100 8.28 4.86 7.71
N PRO A 101 8.20 6.15 7.37
CA PRO A 101 7.04 6.71 6.66
C PRO A 101 6.79 6.06 5.31
N LEU A 102 7.83 5.81 4.53
CA LEU A 102 7.67 5.20 3.21
C LEU A 102 7.20 3.76 3.33
N THR A 103 7.80 2.99 4.22
CA THR A 103 7.36 1.60 4.47
C THR A 103 5.92 1.57 4.92
N GLN A 104 5.52 2.49 5.80
CA GLN A 104 4.12 2.59 6.24
C GLN A 104 3.20 2.88 5.07
N GLN A 105 3.58 3.78 4.17
CA GLN A 105 2.77 4.10 2.99
C GLN A 105 2.61 2.89 2.07
N VAL A 106 3.68 2.14 1.83
CA VAL A 106 3.60 0.89 1.06
C VAL A 106 2.66 -0.09 1.74
N ARG A 107 2.73 -0.21 3.05
CA ARG A 107 1.84 -1.11 3.80
C ARG A 107 0.40 -0.64 3.86
N TYR A 108 0.15 0.66 3.82
CA TYR A 108 -1.21 1.16 3.61
C TYR A 108 -1.78 0.62 2.31
N LEU A 109 -1.01 0.70 1.24
CA LEU A 109 -1.44 0.19 -0.06
C LEU A 109 -1.70 -1.31 -0.01
N ASP A 110 -0.76 -2.08 0.56
CA ASP A 110 -0.93 -3.53 0.73
C ASP A 110 -2.20 -3.86 1.51
N LYS A 111 -2.49 -3.09 2.56
CA LYS A 111 -3.67 -3.32 3.41
C LYS A 111 -4.96 -3.07 2.66
N LEU A 112 -5.02 -2.00 1.88
CA LEU A 112 -6.21 -1.70 1.06
C LEU A 112 -6.45 -2.80 0.02
N VAL A 113 -5.40 -3.27 -0.62
CA VAL A 113 -5.48 -4.36 -1.60
C VAL A 113 -5.95 -5.65 -0.91
N ASP A 114 -5.43 -5.94 0.27
CA ASP A 114 -5.84 -7.10 1.05
C ASP A 114 -7.33 -7.05 1.41
N GLU A 115 -7.80 -5.90 1.88
CA GLU A 115 -9.21 -5.70 2.21
C GLU A 115 -10.10 -5.85 0.98
N LEU A 116 -9.65 -5.33 -0.15
CA LEU A 116 -10.38 -5.48 -1.41
C LEU A 116 -10.49 -6.95 -1.79
N ALA A 117 -9.38 -7.69 -1.74
CA ALA A 117 -9.36 -9.11 -2.06
C ALA A 117 -10.23 -9.94 -1.11
N LYS A 118 -10.33 -9.52 0.15
CA LYS A 118 -11.16 -10.21 1.14
C LYS A 118 -12.65 -9.93 1.01
N GLY A 119 -13.05 -9.13 0.04
CA GLY A 119 -14.46 -8.86 -0.23
C GLY A 119 -15.07 -7.74 0.58
N ARG A 120 -14.25 -6.93 1.24
CA ARG A 120 -14.76 -5.80 2.01
C ARG A 120 -15.44 -4.81 1.08
N LYS A 121 -16.51 -4.19 1.54
CA LYS A 121 -17.23 -3.19 0.74
C LYS A 121 -16.35 -1.97 0.50
N MET A 122 -16.41 -1.45 -0.72
CA MET A 122 -15.61 -0.29 -1.10
C MET A 122 -15.76 0.87 -0.12
N GLU A 123 -16.97 1.16 0.31
CA GLU A 123 -17.26 2.24 1.26
C GLU A 123 -16.59 2.07 2.62
N LYS A 124 -16.24 0.80 2.96
CA LYS A 124 -15.52 0.51 4.20
C LYS A 124 -14.01 0.57 4.02
N ILE A 125 -13.54 0.22 2.81
CA ILE A 125 -12.12 0.30 2.46
C ILE A 125 -11.69 1.75 2.39
N LEU A 126 -12.48 2.57 1.71
CA LEU A 126 -12.20 4.01 1.54
C LEU A 126 -12.67 4.76 2.78
N ARG A 127 -11.74 5.08 3.64
CA ARG A 127 -12.02 5.74 4.90
C ARG A 127 -12.18 7.25 4.70
N THR A 128 -13.17 7.60 3.89
CA THR A 128 -13.37 8.98 3.46
C THR A 128 -13.90 9.89 4.58
N GLU A 129 -14.55 9.29 5.56
CA GLU A 129 -15.10 10.06 6.69
C GLU A 129 -14.27 9.91 7.97
#